data_f524cccb1e9075a80e0468e8c6db13f9
#
_entry.id   f524cccb1e9075a80e0468e8c6db13f9
#
_cell.length_a   1.000
_cell.length_b   1.000
_cell.length_c   1.000
_cell.angle_alpha   90.00
_cell.angle_beta   90.00
_cell.angle_gamma   90.00
#
_symmetry.space_group_name_H-M   'P 1'
#
loop_
_entity.id
_entity.type
_entity.pdbx_description
1 polymer ?
#
loop_
_entity_poly.entity_id
_entity_poly.type
_entity_poly.pdbx_seq_one_letter_code
_entity_poly.pdbx_strand_id
1 'polypeptide(L)'
;VTLLSFDAEYYNANKERLLGPQGGWKELNGRYAAHSRLIDACVAFDSKDRLHQVSCPSLIIHAGKDVVTAPRNTLPIERGIPGAKGILWDDVAHVVAGKEQKIRFADTLFEWLRSA
;
A
#
# COMPACT_ATOMS: atom_id res chain seq x y z
N VAL A 1 -0.12 11.38 8.54
CA VAL A 1 -0.21 10.31 7.53
C VAL A 1 0.85 10.47 6.45
N THR A 2 1.00 11.66 5.84
CA THR A 2 1.94 11.89 4.74
C THR A 2 3.39 11.49 5.07
N LEU A 3 3.87 11.83 6.26
CA LEU A 3 5.23 11.48 6.71
C LEU A 3 5.45 9.95 6.76
N LEU A 4 4.43 9.19 7.15
CA LEU A 4 4.52 7.73 7.29
C LEU A 4 4.34 6.99 5.96
N SER A 5 3.79 7.67 4.95
CA SER A 5 3.45 7.04 3.66
C SER A 5 4.62 6.98 2.68
N PHE A 6 5.65 7.80 2.89
CA PHE A 6 6.80 7.90 2.00
C PHE A 6 8.10 7.49 2.71
N ASP A 7 9.05 7.01 1.93
CA ASP A 7 10.43 6.91 2.38
C ASP A 7 10.95 8.30 2.81
N ALA A 8 11.78 8.33 3.86
CA ALA A 8 12.25 9.58 4.45
C ALA A 8 13.05 10.45 3.47
N GLU A 9 13.86 9.83 2.62
CA GLU A 9 14.66 10.56 1.62
C GLU A 9 13.74 11.20 0.57
N TYR A 10 12.78 10.43 0.03
CA TYR A 10 11.79 10.94 -0.91
C TYR A 10 10.95 12.06 -0.27
N TYR A 11 10.50 11.87 0.98
CA TYR A 11 9.73 12.90 1.69
C TYR A 11 10.52 14.20 1.83
N ASN A 12 11.77 14.15 2.27
CA ASN A 12 12.61 15.33 2.45
C ASN A 12 12.87 16.06 1.12
N ALA A 13 13.15 15.33 0.07
CA ALA A 13 13.37 15.89 -1.27
C ALA A 13 12.11 16.53 -1.90
N ASN A 14 10.93 16.15 -1.47
CA ASN A 14 9.65 16.59 -2.05
C ASN A 14 8.74 17.33 -1.05
N LYS A 15 9.25 17.68 0.12
CA LYS A 15 8.47 18.20 1.25
C LYS A 15 7.57 19.39 0.89
N GLU A 16 8.11 20.39 0.20
CA GLU A 16 7.36 21.58 -0.20
C GLU A 16 6.17 21.22 -1.10
N ARG A 17 6.37 20.33 -2.06
CA ARG A 17 5.32 19.85 -2.96
C ARG A 17 4.27 19.02 -2.22
N LEU A 18 4.69 18.12 -1.32
CA LEU A 18 3.78 17.22 -0.59
C LEU A 18 2.93 17.97 0.45
N LEU A 19 3.48 19.00 1.09
CA LEU A 19 2.79 19.80 2.11
C LEU A 19 2.18 21.07 1.55
N GLY A 20 2.47 21.42 0.31
CA GLY A 20 2.00 22.65 -0.35
C GLY A 20 0.51 22.62 -0.69
N PRO A 21 -0.02 23.72 -1.23
CA PRO A 21 -1.44 23.88 -1.54
C PRO A 21 -2.02 22.83 -2.49
N GLN A 22 -1.18 22.23 -3.31
CA GLN A 22 -1.56 21.20 -4.29
C GLN A 22 -1.43 19.78 -3.72
N GLY A 23 -1.00 19.63 -2.48
CA GLY A 23 -0.76 18.34 -1.84
C GLY A 23 -2.02 17.52 -1.47
N GLY A 24 -3.20 17.99 -1.82
CA GLY A 24 -4.47 17.26 -1.64
C GLY A 24 -4.98 17.17 -0.18
N TRP A 25 -4.19 17.62 0.78
CA TRP A 25 -4.52 17.48 2.21
C TRP A 25 -5.39 18.60 2.78
N LYS A 26 -5.59 19.69 2.05
CA LYS A 26 -6.46 20.81 2.47
C LYS A 26 -7.94 20.46 2.47
N GLU A 27 -8.34 19.41 1.80
CA GLU A 27 -9.74 19.07 1.57
C GLU A 27 -10.38 18.23 2.67
N LEU A 28 -9.65 17.87 3.73
CA LEU A 28 -10.23 17.18 4.89
C LEU A 28 -11.13 18.09 5.75
N ASN A 29 -11.17 19.40 5.46
CA ASN A 29 -12.05 20.35 6.17
C ASN A 29 -13.52 19.90 6.09
N GLY A 30 -14.07 19.53 7.24
CA GLY A 30 -15.47 19.19 7.42
C GLY A 30 -15.85 17.73 7.15
N ARG A 31 -14.93 16.86 6.76
CA ARG A 31 -15.22 15.43 6.49
C ARG A 31 -14.81 14.47 7.62
N TYR A 32 -14.64 14.99 8.82
CA TYR A 32 -14.22 14.18 9.98
C TYR A 32 -15.16 13.02 10.28
N ALA A 33 -16.47 13.22 10.17
CA ALA A 33 -17.46 12.17 10.42
C ALA A 33 -17.37 11.02 9.38
N ALA A 34 -17.11 11.33 8.11
CA ALA A 34 -16.93 10.32 7.08
C ALA A 34 -15.60 9.56 7.29
N HIS A 35 -14.54 10.29 7.66
CA HIS A 35 -13.24 9.70 7.97
C HIS A 35 -13.30 8.79 9.20
N SER A 36 -13.99 9.22 10.28
CA SER A 36 -14.21 8.38 11.47
C SER A 36 -14.93 7.08 11.12
N ARG A 37 -16.03 7.15 10.37
CA ARG A 37 -16.75 5.94 9.93
C ARG A 37 -15.88 4.99 9.09
N LEU A 38 -14.99 5.55 8.24
CA LEU A 38 -14.05 4.73 7.48
C LEU A 38 -13.04 4.03 8.38
N ILE A 39 -12.50 4.75 9.37
CA ILE A 39 -11.59 4.16 10.38
C ILE A 39 -12.30 3.04 11.16
N ASP A 40 -13.54 3.29 11.63
CA ASP A 40 -14.32 2.30 12.36
C ASP A 40 -14.55 1.04 11.51
N ALA A 41 -14.88 1.21 10.23
CA ALA A 41 -15.03 0.11 9.29
C ALA A 41 -13.72 -0.67 9.06
N CYS A 42 -12.58 0.04 8.96
CA CYS A 42 -11.27 -0.59 8.83
C CYS A 42 -10.90 -1.39 10.09
N VAL A 43 -11.20 -0.87 11.27
CA VAL A 43 -10.93 -1.55 12.55
C VAL A 43 -11.81 -2.80 12.72
N ALA A 44 -13.07 -2.74 12.27
CA ALA A 44 -14.01 -3.86 12.35
C ALA A 44 -13.78 -4.92 11.26
N PHE A 45 -13.03 -4.58 10.20
CA PHE A 45 -12.82 -5.51 9.07
C PHE A 45 -11.78 -6.57 9.41
N ASP A 46 -12.16 -7.82 9.31
CA ASP A 46 -11.25 -8.97 9.31
C ASP A 46 -11.65 -9.95 8.20
N SER A 47 -10.68 -10.34 7.38
CA SER A 47 -10.86 -11.30 6.29
C SER A 47 -9.97 -12.53 6.42
N LYS A 48 -9.22 -12.66 7.51
CA LYS A 48 -8.21 -13.73 7.67
C LYS A 48 -8.80 -15.13 7.45
N ASP A 49 -9.95 -15.38 8.06
CA ASP A 49 -10.61 -16.69 7.98
C ASP A 49 -11.22 -17.00 6.61
N ARG A 50 -11.23 -16.01 5.71
CA ARG A 50 -11.81 -16.12 4.36
C ARG A 50 -10.77 -16.07 3.24
N LEU A 51 -9.51 -15.84 3.56
CA LEU A 51 -8.43 -15.75 2.55
C LEU A 51 -8.30 -17.04 1.73
N HIS A 52 -8.57 -18.19 2.33
CA HIS A 52 -8.57 -19.48 1.64
C HIS A 52 -9.64 -19.63 0.54
N GLN A 53 -10.63 -18.73 0.51
CA GLN A 53 -11.69 -18.71 -0.51
C GLN A 53 -11.28 -17.94 -1.77
N VAL A 54 -10.15 -17.25 -1.75
CA VAL A 54 -9.60 -16.57 -2.93
C VAL A 54 -9.04 -17.63 -3.89
N SER A 55 -9.70 -17.79 -5.04
CA SER A 55 -9.36 -18.81 -6.04
C SER A 55 -8.66 -18.24 -7.28
N CYS A 56 -8.60 -16.92 -7.41
CA CYS A 56 -7.91 -16.30 -8.54
C CYS A 56 -6.39 -16.24 -8.30
N PRO A 57 -5.57 -16.22 -9.37
CA PRO A 57 -4.15 -15.95 -9.24
C PRO A 57 -3.90 -14.65 -8.48
N SER A 58 -3.03 -14.68 -7.49
CA SER A 58 -2.82 -13.56 -6.58
C SER A 58 -1.34 -13.22 -6.44
N LEU A 59 -0.99 -11.95 -6.65
CA LEU A 59 0.33 -11.40 -6.42
C LEU A 59 0.30 -10.45 -5.23
N ILE A 60 1.15 -10.68 -4.26
CA ILE A 60 1.30 -9.85 -3.07
C ILE A 60 2.66 -9.15 -3.12
N ILE A 61 2.67 -7.84 -3.19
CA ILE A 61 3.89 -7.04 -3.13
C ILE A 61 4.03 -6.49 -1.70
N HIS A 62 5.07 -6.93 -1.02
CA HIS A 62 5.41 -6.47 0.34
C HIS A 62 6.36 -5.27 0.22
N ALA A 63 5.98 -4.15 0.78
CA ALA A 63 6.81 -2.94 0.83
C ALA A 63 7.67 -2.95 2.12
N GLY A 64 8.98 -3.14 1.98
CA GLY A 64 9.90 -3.36 3.09
C GLY A 64 10.02 -2.17 4.05
N LYS A 65 9.89 -0.95 3.53
CA LYS A 65 9.91 0.31 4.30
C LYS A 65 8.52 0.79 4.73
N ASP A 66 7.45 0.01 4.50
CA ASP A 66 6.09 0.40 4.88
C ASP A 66 5.91 0.28 6.40
N VAL A 67 5.70 1.41 7.05
CA VAL A 67 5.40 1.50 8.50
C VAL A 67 3.91 1.63 8.78
N VAL A 68 3.09 1.85 7.77
CA VAL A 68 1.62 1.91 7.87
C VAL A 68 1.04 0.50 7.79
N THR A 69 1.37 -0.21 6.70
CA THR A 69 0.96 -1.61 6.49
C THR A 69 2.20 -2.48 6.34
N ALA A 70 2.96 -2.60 7.43
CA ALA A 70 4.23 -3.30 7.42
C ALA A 70 4.13 -4.75 6.90
N PRO A 71 5.21 -5.33 6.35
CA PRO A 71 5.22 -6.69 5.81
C PRO A 71 4.64 -7.74 6.78
N ARG A 72 4.80 -7.56 8.09
CA ARG A 72 4.17 -8.44 9.10
C ARG A 72 2.66 -8.56 8.97
N ASN A 73 1.99 -7.53 8.41
CA ASN A 73 0.54 -7.52 8.21
C ASN A 73 0.14 -8.08 6.84
N THR A 74 1.02 -8.04 5.85
CA THR A 74 0.76 -8.54 4.49
C THR A 74 1.20 -10.00 4.29
N LEU A 75 2.20 -10.48 5.04
CA LEU A 75 2.61 -11.89 5.03
C LEU A 75 1.48 -12.87 5.37
N PRO A 76 0.59 -12.62 6.34
CA PRO A 76 -0.56 -13.48 6.59
C PRO A 76 -1.53 -13.55 5.39
N ILE A 77 -1.63 -12.49 4.58
CA ILE A 77 -2.46 -12.48 3.37
C ILE A 77 -1.89 -13.43 2.34
N GLU A 78 -0.59 -13.34 2.06
CA GLU A 78 0.10 -14.26 1.15
C GLU A 78 -0.07 -15.71 1.58
N ARG A 79 0.13 -15.99 2.88
CA ARG A 79 0.02 -17.35 3.42
C ARG A 79 -1.40 -17.88 3.44
N GLY A 80 -2.40 -17.00 3.55
CA GLY A 80 -3.80 -17.37 3.63
C GLY A 80 -4.46 -17.63 2.27
N ILE A 81 -3.89 -17.10 1.18
CA ILE A 81 -4.42 -17.28 -0.18
C ILE A 81 -3.72 -18.45 -0.86
N PRO A 82 -4.43 -19.52 -1.24
CA PRO A 82 -3.84 -20.67 -1.91
C PRO A 82 -3.15 -20.27 -3.23
N GLY A 83 -1.87 -20.60 -3.37
CA GLY A 83 -1.10 -20.32 -4.57
C GLY A 83 -0.71 -18.86 -4.78
N ALA A 84 -0.93 -17.98 -3.81
CA ALA A 84 -0.43 -16.61 -3.88
C ALA A 84 1.09 -16.58 -4.00
N LYS A 85 1.59 -15.62 -4.79
CA LYS A 85 3.03 -15.33 -4.91
C LYS A 85 3.34 -14.01 -4.21
N GLY A 86 4.38 -14.02 -3.36
CA GLY A 86 4.89 -12.83 -2.66
C GLY A 86 6.16 -12.29 -3.30
N ILE A 87 6.29 -10.98 -3.37
CA ILE A 87 7.53 -10.27 -3.74
C ILE A 87 7.82 -9.24 -2.66
N LEU A 88 9.01 -9.26 -2.09
CA LEU A 88 9.47 -8.23 -1.17
C LEU A 88 10.26 -7.16 -1.92
N TRP A 89 9.85 -5.90 -1.76
CA TRP A 89 10.56 -4.73 -2.24
C TRP A 89 11.11 -3.93 -1.06
N ASP A 90 12.37 -4.13 -0.73
CA ASP A 90 13.02 -3.57 0.45
C ASP A 90 13.11 -2.04 0.46
N ASP A 91 13.08 -1.42 -0.71
CA ASP A 91 13.25 0.01 -0.93
C ASP A 91 11.94 0.80 -1.02
N VAL A 92 10.78 0.13 -0.94
CA VAL A 92 9.47 0.76 -1.10
C VAL A 92 8.80 0.98 0.26
N ALA A 93 8.24 2.18 0.44
CA ALA A 93 7.40 2.55 1.57
C ALA A 93 5.90 2.31 1.25
N HIS A 94 4.99 2.84 2.06
CA HIS A 94 3.54 2.67 1.87
C HIS A 94 3.06 3.14 0.49
N VAL A 95 3.67 4.19 -0.05
CA VAL A 95 3.36 4.72 -1.38
C VAL A 95 4.50 4.41 -2.33
N VAL A 96 4.18 3.79 -3.47
CA VAL A 96 5.10 3.65 -4.60
C VAL A 96 5.37 5.04 -5.16
N ALA A 97 6.57 5.56 -4.93
CA ALA A 97 6.93 6.94 -5.19
C ALA A 97 8.09 7.05 -6.18
N GLY A 98 8.11 8.17 -6.92
CA GLY A 98 9.14 8.38 -7.93
C GLY A 98 8.91 7.61 -9.23
N LYS A 99 9.68 7.97 -10.26
CA LYS A 99 9.51 7.42 -11.61
C LYS A 99 9.94 5.95 -11.68
N GLU A 100 11.07 5.63 -11.07
CA GLU A 100 11.67 4.28 -11.14
C GLU A 100 10.78 3.23 -10.47
N GLN A 101 10.30 3.50 -9.24
CA GLN A 101 9.40 2.58 -8.55
C GLN A 101 8.08 2.39 -9.29
N LYS A 102 7.55 3.44 -9.92
CA LYS A 102 6.31 3.35 -10.71
C LYS A 102 6.49 2.51 -11.98
N ILE A 103 7.64 2.65 -12.65
CA ILE A 103 7.97 1.82 -13.82
C ILE A 103 8.09 0.36 -13.38
N ARG A 104 8.89 0.08 -12.34
CA ARG A 104 9.03 -1.28 -11.80
C ARG A 104 7.68 -1.89 -11.41
N PHE A 105 6.80 -1.10 -10.79
CA PHE A 105 5.46 -1.56 -10.44
C PHE A 105 4.65 -1.94 -11.68
N ALA A 106 4.66 -1.11 -12.71
CA ALA A 106 3.95 -1.38 -13.96
C ALA A 106 4.51 -2.64 -14.65
N ASP A 107 5.82 -2.75 -14.78
CA ASP A 107 6.48 -3.89 -15.42
C ASP A 107 6.17 -5.19 -14.66
N THR A 108 6.26 -5.18 -13.34
CA THR A 108 5.90 -6.34 -12.49
C THR A 108 4.46 -6.78 -12.70
N LEU A 109 3.51 -5.82 -12.77
CA LEU A 109 2.11 -6.14 -13.04
C LEU A 109 1.91 -6.73 -14.44
N PHE A 110 2.55 -6.16 -15.46
CA PHE A 110 2.44 -6.68 -16.82
C PHE A 110 3.04 -8.07 -16.97
N GLU A 111 4.19 -8.33 -16.36
CA GLU A 111 4.80 -9.66 -16.33
C GLU A 111 3.89 -10.67 -15.63
N TRP A 112 3.36 -10.30 -14.48
CA TRP A 112 2.41 -11.14 -13.75
C TRP A 112 1.18 -11.48 -14.58
N LEU A 113 0.52 -10.49 -15.17
CA LEU A 113 -0.69 -10.66 -15.99
C LEU A 113 -0.48 -11.52 -17.23
N ARG A 114 0.75 -11.60 -17.75
CA ARG A 114 1.09 -12.48 -18.88
C ARG A 114 1.36 -13.93 -18.46
N SER A 115 1.67 -14.14 -17.19
CA SER A 115 2.07 -15.45 -16.65
C SER A 115 0.98 -16.14 -15.81
N ALA A 116 -0.10 -15.42 -15.47
CA ALA A 116 -1.17 -15.86 -14.60
C ALA A 116 -2.27 -16.70 -15.28
#